data_cdf9de99f756f3e1157f87796977b731
#
_entry.id   cdf9de99f756f3e1157f87796977b731
#
_cell.length_a   1.000
_cell.length_b   1.000
_cell.length_c   1.000
_cell.angle_alpha   90.00
_cell.angle_beta   90.00
_cell.angle_gamma   90.00
#
_symmetry.space_group_name_H-M   'P 1'
#
loop_
_entity.id
_entity.type
_entity.pdbx_description
1 polymer ?
#
loop_
_entity_poly.entity_id
_entity_poly.type
_entity_poly.pdbx_seq_one_letter_code
_entity_poly.pdbx_strand_id
1 'polypeptide(L)'
;MARKYFGTEGIHGQANKPPMTAAIAMCLGMAAGRYFKGDDDRAHTVVIGKDTRLSGYMIEPALVAGFTSVGMDVKLFGPMPTPAVAAMTSSLRADLGVMITASHNNFYDNGLKLFGPNGQKLSDAAEA
;
A
#
# COMPACT_ATOMS: atom_id res chain seq x y z
N MET A 1 -10.02 -5.63 17.88
CA MET A 1 -10.69 -5.47 16.60
C MET A 1 -9.72 -5.73 15.46
N ALA A 2 -10.00 -6.72 14.68
CA ALA A 2 -9.02 -7.17 13.71
C ALA A 2 -8.87 -6.24 12.50
N ARG A 3 -9.96 -5.66 12.00
CA ARG A 3 -9.89 -4.88 10.76
C ARG A 3 -10.84 -3.69 10.80
N LYS A 4 -10.30 -2.51 10.59
CA LYS A 4 -11.12 -1.31 10.47
C LYS A 4 -11.47 -1.01 9.02
N TYR A 5 -10.49 -1.13 8.11
CA TYR A 5 -10.66 -0.78 6.70
C TYR A 5 -10.40 -1.94 5.74
N PHE A 6 -9.63 -2.94 6.15
CA PHE A 6 -9.23 -4.03 5.27
C PHE A 6 -10.26 -5.14 5.20
N GLY A 7 -10.62 -5.54 3.98
CA GLY A 7 -11.37 -6.75 3.72
C GLY A 7 -10.44 -7.87 3.26
N THR A 8 -11.00 -8.97 2.74
CA THR A 8 -10.21 -10.11 2.26
C THR A 8 -9.31 -9.75 1.09
N GLU A 9 -9.70 -8.75 0.30
CA GLU A 9 -8.96 -8.30 -0.88
C GLU A 9 -8.21 -6.98 -0.64
N GLY A 10 -7.99 -6.60 0.63
CA GLY A 10 -7.37 -5.35 1.00
C GLY A 10 -8.41 -4.27 1.29
N ILE A 11 -8.04 -3.01 1.08
CA ILE A 11 -8.93 -1.86 1.21
C ILE A 11 -9.50 -1.50 -0.16
N HIS A 12 -10.81 -1.26 -0.21
CA HIS A 12 -11.49 -0.84 -1.44
C HIS A 12 -12.57 0.18 -1.16
N GLY A 13 -12.87 1.01 -2.14
CA GLY A 13 -13.97 1.93 -2.09
C GLY A 13 -13.95 2.91 -3.23
N GLN A 14 -14.98 3.74 -3.30
CA GLN A 14 -15.04 4.81 -4.28
C GLN A 14 -14.00 5.88 -3.91
N ALA A 15 -13.23 6.33 -4.90
CA ALA A 15 -12.23 7.36 -4.69
C ALA A 15 -12.87 8.62 -4.10
N ASN A 16 -12.15 9.28 -3.18
CA ASN A 16 -12.60 10.46 -2.45
C ASN A 16 -13.74 10.22 -1.47
N LYS A 17 -14.07 8.97 -1.20
CA LYS A 17 -15.02 8.61 -0.13
C LYS A 17 -14.33 7.63 0.80
N PRO A 18 -14.53 7.75 2.12
CA PRO A 18 -13.91 6.80 3.05
C PRO A 18 -14.21 5.35 2.64
N PRO A 19 -13.23 4.44 2.71
CA PRO A 19 -11.87 4.68 3.21
C PRO A 19 -10.86 5.17 2.17
N MET A 20 -11.25 5.44 0.93
CA MET A 20 -10.34 5.77 -0.17
C MET A 20 -10.15 7.29 -0.34
N THR A 21 -9.73 7.96 0.72
CA THR A 21 -9.39 9.38 0.69
C THR A 21 -7.88 9.58 0.84
N ALA A 22 -7.39 10.74 0.43
CA ALA A 22 -5.97 11.07 0.58
C ALA A 22 -5.56 11.08 2.06
N ALA A 23 -6.41 11.61 2.94
CA ALA A 23 -6.11 11.65 4.37
C ALA A 23 -5.94 10.25 4.96
N ILE A 24 -6.85 9.34 4.62
CA ILE A 24 -6.79 7.96 5.11
C ILE A 24 -5.57 7.26 4.51
N ALA A 25 -5.28 7.47 3.23
CA ALA A 25 -4.10 6.87 2.59
C ALA A 25 -2.82 7.32 3.27
N MET A 26 -2.70 8.61 3.60
CA MET A 26 -1.52 9.12 4.31
C MET A 26 -1.39 8.49 5.69
N CYS A 27 -2.48 8.43 6.45
CA CYS A 27 -2.46 7.80 7.77
C CYS A 27 -2.10 6.32 7.69
N LEU A 28 -2.60 5.63 6.67
CA LEU A 28 -2.29 4.23 6.45
C LEU A 28 -0.80 4.04 6.15
N GLY A 29 -0.20 4.93 5.34
CA GLY A 29 1.23 4.91 5.06
C GLY A 29 2.05 5.11 6.33
N MET A 30 1.64 6.03 7.18
CA MET A 30 2.31 6.24 8.47
C MET A 30 2.21 5.01 9.37
N ALA A 31 1.02 4.44 9.50
CA ALA A 31 0.80 3.29 10.37
C ALA A 31 1.55 2.04 9.86
N ALA A 32 1.43 1.75 8.58
CA ALA A 32 2.12 0.61 7.98
C ALA A 32 3.64 0.80 8.03
N GLY A 33 4.11 2.02 7.77
CA GLY A 33 5.52 2.32 7.83
C GLY A 33 6.10 2.08 9.22
N ARG A 34 5.41 2.54 10.25
CA ARG A 34 5.83 2.29 11.64
C ARG A 34 5.85 0.82 11.98
N TYR A 35 4.83 0.10 11.55
CA TYR A 35 4.71 -1.34 11.83
C TYR A 35 5.89 -2.11 11.21
N PHE A 36 6.20 -1.86 9.93
CA PHE A 36 7.24 -2.60 9.23
C PHE A 36 8.65 -2.10 9.52
N LYS A 37 8.80 -0.85 9.95
CA LYS A 37 10.10 -0.34 10.34
C LYS A 37 10.51 -0.82 11.73
N GLY A 38 9.58 -0.87 12.68
CA GLY A 38 9.87 -1.25 14.05
C GLY A 38 10.88 -0.29 14.69
N ASP A 39 11.73 -0.83 15.56
CA ASP A 39 12.75 -0.05 16.28
C ASP A 39 14.14 -0.22 15.69
N ASP A 40 14.22 -0.76 14.51
CA ASP A 40 15.45 -1.10 13.83
C ASP A 40 16.03 0.14 13.13
N ASP A 41 17.33 0.35 13.19
CA ASP A 41 18.01 1.50 12.59
C ASP A 41 18.40 1.30 11.13
N ARG A 42 18.23 0.09 10.58
CA ARG A 42 18.56 -0.16 9.18
C ARG A 42 17.60 0.57 8.25
N ALA A 43 17.99 0.72 6.98
CA ALA A 43 17.11 1.28 5.97
C ALA A 43 15.94 0.32 5.71
N HIS A 44 14.75 0.87 5.61
CA HIS A 44 13.53 0.11 5.30
C HIS A 44 12.91 0.67 4.03
N THR A 45 12.44 -0.22 3.17
CA THR A 45 11.95 0.14 1.84
C THR A 45 10.53 -0.36 1.61
N VAL A 46 9.72 0.48 0.99
CA VAL A 46 8.41 0.08 0.47
C VAL A 46 8.40 0.26 -1.04
N VAL A 47 7.83 -0.72 -1.74
CA VAL A 47 7.64 -0.72 -3.19
C VAL A 47 6.18 -0.38 -3.46
N ILE A 48 5.91 0.57 -4.32
CA ILE A 48 4.53 0.94 -4.66
C ILE A 48 4.32 0.83 -6.17
N GLY A 49 3.31 0.05 -6.55
CA GLY A 49 2.82 -0.01 -7.92
C GLY A 49 1.36 0.40 -7.97
N LYS A 50 0.86 0.67 -9.16
CA LYS A 50 -0.53 1.05 -9.36
C LYS A 50 -1.03 0.59 -10.71
N ASP A 51 -2.36 0.53 -10.87
CA ASP A 51 -2.95 0.36 -12.18
C ASP A 51 -3.13 1.74 -12.84
N THR A 52 -3.90 1.81 -13.92
CA THR A 52 -4.01 3.04 -14.70
C THR A 52 -5.12 3.97 -14.23
N ARG A 53 -5.77 3.71 -13.10
CA ARG A 53 -6.85 4.56 -12.60
C ARG A 53 -6.33 5.95 -12.22
N LEU A 54 -7.11 6.98 -12.57
CA LEU A 54 -6.70 8.36 -12.29
C LEU A 54 -6.57 8.63 -10.79
N SER A 55 -7.42 8.03 -9.97
CA SER A 55 -7.35 8.23 -8.53
C SER A 55 -6.04 7.72 -7.92
N GLY A 56 -5.30 6.89 -8.63
CA GLY A 56 -3.96 6.49 -8.21
C GLY A 56 -3.01 7.66 -8.07
N TYR A 57 -3.21 8.71 -8.87
CA TYR A 57 -2.39 9.93 -8.78
C TYR A 57 -2.67 10.75 -7.54
N MET A 58 -3.80 10.51 -6.86
CA MET A 58 -4.09 11.11 -5.56
C MET A 58 -3.57 10.21 -4.44
N ILE A 59 -3.82 8.92 -4.54
CA ILE A 59 -3.54 7.95 -3.47
C ILE A 59 -2.04 7.71 -3.34
N GLU A 60 -1.32 7.58 -4.45
CA GLU A 60 0.11 7.30 -4.43
C GLU A 60 0.90 8.40 -3.71
N PRO A 61 0.74 9.71 -4.06
CA PRO A 61 1.46 10.75 -3.32
C PRO A 61 1.11 10.80 -1.84
N ALA A 62 -0.15 10.49 -1.48
CA ALA A 62 -0.55 10.46 -0.08
C ALA A 62 0.16 9.34 0.68
N LEU A 63 0.27 8.16 0.07
CA LEU A 63 1.03 7.05 0.65
C LEU A 63 2.51 7.40 0.78
N VAL A 64 3.09 8.02 -0.25
CA VAL A 64 4.49 8.46 -0.22
C VAL A 64 4.73 9.39 0.95
N ALA A 65 3.85 10.39 1.13
CA ALA A 65 3.97 11.32 2.25
C ALA A 65 3.91 10.59 3.59
N GLY A 66 2.99 9.63 3.73
CA GLY A 66 2.86 8.86 4.96
C GLY A 66 4.09 8.01 5.25
N PHE A 67 4.55 7.25 4.27
CA PHE A 67 5.73 6.38 4.46
C PHE A 67 6.99 7.19 4.72
N THR A 68 7.23 8.24 3.94
CA THR A 68 8.44 9.03 4.13
C THR A 68 8.44 9.78 5.46
N SER A 69 7.27 10.19 5.94
CA SER A 69 7.17 10.90 7.22
C SER A 69 7.63 10.05 8.40
N VAL A 70 7.56 8.72 8.29
CA VAL A 70 8.02 7.82 9.34
C VAL A 70 9.36 7.16 9.02
N GLY A 71 10.04 7.64 7.99
CA GLY A 71 11.42 7.24 7.71
C GLY A 71 11.59 6.04 6.78
N MET A 72 10.58 5.66 6.01
CA MET A 72 10.73 4.61 5.01
C MET A 72 11.19 5.18 3.67
N ASP A 73 12.06 4.46 3.00
CA ASP A 73 12.41 4.74 1.62
C ASP A 73 11.32 4.22 0.70
N VAL A 74 10.91 5.01 -0.28
CA VAL A 74 9.83 4.63 -1.18
C VAL A 74 10.37 4.46 -2.60
N LYS A 75 10.04 3.32 -3.22
CA LYS A 75 10.36 3.05 -4.61
C LYS A 75 9.08 2.95 -5.41
N LEU A 76 8.91 3.87 -6.37
CA LEU A 76 7.72 3.95 -7.21
C LEU A 76 8.00 3.28 -8.55
N PHE A 77 7.15 2.34 -8.94
CA PHE A 77 7.31 1.63 -10.21
C PHE A 77 6.25 2.00 -11.25
N GLY A 78 5.27 2.82 -10.85
CA GLY A 78 4.23 3.25 -11.78
C GLY A 78 3.26 2.12 -12.13
N PRO A 79 2.63 2.20 -13.30
CA PRO A 79 1.65 1.18 -13.70
C PRO A 79 2.31 -0.18 -13.88
N MET A 80 1.78 -1.20 -13.19
CA MET A 80 2.22 -2.58 -13.32
C MET A 80 1.15 -3.53 -12.76
N PRO A 81 1.16 -4.81 -13.18
CA PRO A 81 0.20 -5.79 -12.65
C PRO A 81 0.49 -6.11 -11.18
N THR A 82 -0.55 -6.49 -10.46
CA THR A 82 -0.43 -6.87 -9.04
C THR A 82 0.63 -7.94 -8.79
N PRO A 83 0.71 -9.04 -9.58
CA PRO A 83 1.75 -10.04 -9.34
C PRO A 83 3.17 -9.49 -9.49
N ALA A 84 3.36 -8.47 -10.34
CA ALA A 84 4.67 -7.85 -10.51
C ALA A 84 5.09 -7.10 -9.25
N VAL A 85 4.15 -6.43 -8.57
CA VAL A 85 4.44 -5.74 -7.31
C VAL A 85 4.89 -6.74 -6.24
N ALA A 86 4.18 -7.85 -6.12
CA ALA A 86 4.56 -8.89 -5.16
C ALA A 86 5.95 -9.44 -5.46
N ALA A 87 6.24 -9.72 -6.74
CA ALA A 87 7.55 -10.23 -7.16
C ALA A 87 8.66 -9.22 -6.90
N MET A 88 8.43 -7.94 -7.18
CA MET A 88 9.43 -6.89 -6.95
C MET A 88 9.71 -6.69 -5.47
N THR A 89 8.67 -6.79 -4.63
CA THR A 89 8.85 -6.69 -3.18
C THR A 89 9.84 -7.73 -2.70
N SER A 90 9.69 -8.96 -3.15
CA SER A 90 10.57 -10.06 -2.79
C SER A 90 11.97 -9.88 -3.41
N SER A 91 12.04 -9.61 -4.72
CA SER A 91 13.31 -9.48 -5.44
C SER A 91 14.20 -8.38 -4.89
N LEU A 92 13.62 -7.25 -4.52
CA LEU A 92 14.36 -6.09 -4.01
C LEU A 92 14.57 -6.16 -2.51
N ARG A 93 14.10 -7.23 -1.87
CA ARG A 93 14.18 -7.38 -0.41
C ARG A 93 13.57 -6.19 0.32
N ALA A 94 12.46 -5.68 -0.21
CA ALA A 94 11.72 -4.61 0.43
C ALA A 94 10.98 -5.14 1.65
N ASP A 95 10.70 -4.27 2.60
CA ASP A 95 9.95 -4.65 3.80
C ASP A 95 8.46 -4.74 3.54
N LEU A 96 7.98 -4.03 2.52
CA LEU A 96 6.56 -3.92 2.23
C LEU A 96 6.36 -3.63 0.74
N GLY A 97 5.31 -4.19 0.17
CA GLY A 97 4.84 -3.83 -1.16
C GLY A 97 3.40 -3.36 -1.08
N VAL A 98 3.08 -2.36 -1.87
CA VAL A 98 1.72 -1.82 -1.94
C VAL A 98 1.29 -1.78 -3.40
N MET A 99 0.11 -2.32 -3.69
CA MET A 99 -0.51 -2.20 -5.01
C MET A 99 -1.77 -1.37 -4.89
N ILE A 100 -1.84 -0.31 -5.69
CA ILE A 100 -3.00 0.57 -5.74
C ILE A 100 -3.89 0.12 -6.89
N THR A 101 -4.93 -0.63 -6.57
CA THR A 101 -5.86 -1.16 -7.57
C THR A 101 -7.16 -1.59 -6.91
N ALA A 102 -8.25 -1.52 -7.67
CA ALA A 102 -9.53 -2.13 -7.28
C ALA A 102 -9.87 -3.31 -8.18
N SER A 103 -8.86 -3.87 -8.85
CA SER A 103 -9.02 -5.05 -9.73
C SER A 103 -10.09 -4.84 -10.80
N HIS A 104 -11.21 -5.55 -10.70
CA HIS A 104 -12.28 -5.50 -11.69
C HIS A 104 -13.39 -4.49 -11.37
N ASN A 105 -13.23 -3.71 -10.31
CA ASN A 105 -14.23 -2.72 -9.93
C ASN A 105 -14.28 -1.57 -10.95
N ASN A 106 -15.33 -0.75 -10.86
CA ASN A 106 -15.53 0.39 -11.76
C ASN A 106 -14.35 1.35 -11.71
N PHE A 107 -14.18 2.14 -12.77
CA PHE A 107 -13.05 3.06 -12.90
C PHE A 107 -12.98 4.11 -11.78
N TYR A 108 -14.11 4.45 -11.17
CA TYR A 108 -14.14 5.43 -10.09
C TYR A 108 -13.80 4.84 -8.71
N ASP A 109 -13.68 3.53 -8.62
CA ASP A 109 -13.23 2.87 -7.40
C ASP A 109 -11.71 2.76 -7.39
N ASN A 110 -11.15 2.58 -6.21
CA ASN A 110 -9.76 2.21 -6.09
C ASN A 110 -9.57 1.41 -4.81
N GLY A 111 -8.36 0.96 -4.57
CA GLY A 111 -8.08 0.14 -3.41
C GLY A 111 -6.60 -0.03 -3.18
N LEU A 112 -6.28 -0.67 -2.08
CA LEU A 112 -4.90 -0.94 -1.67
C LEU A 112 -4.76 -2.39 -1.25
N LYS A 113 -3.69 -3.04 -1.73
CA LYS A 113 -3.29 -4.39 -1.30
C LYS A 113 -1.87 -4.31 -0.77
N LEU A 114 -1.61 -4.96 0.36
CA LEU A 114 -0.30 -4.95 1.01
C LEU A 114 0.33 -6.33 0.91
N PHE A 115 1.65 -6.34 0.65
CA PHE A 115 2.45 -7.56 0.56
C PHE A 115 3.64 -7.46 1.50
N GLY A 116 3.93 -8.56 2.21
CA GLY A 116 5.07 -8.62 3.10
C GLY A 116 6.38 -8.86 2.34
N PRO A 117 7.51 -8.98 3.07
CA PRO A 117 8.84 -9.07 2.47
C PRO A 117 9.03 -10.26 1.53
N ASN A 118 8.28 -11.33 1.72
CA ASN A 118 8.35 -12.51 0.86
C ASN A 118 7.42 -12.44 -0.36
N GLY A 119 6.77 -11.30 -0.58
CA GLY A 119 5.85 -11.11 -1.70
C GLY A 119 4.47 -11.69 -1.48
N GLN A 120 4.16 -12.17 -0.30
CA GLN A 120 2.84 -12.72 0.01
C GLN A 120 1.95 -11.66 0.63
N LYS A 121 0.64 -11.75 0.32
CA LYS A 121 -0.33 -10.85 0.92
C LYS A 121 -0.27 -10.97 2.44
N LEU A 122 -0.39 -9.84 3.12
CA LEU A 122 -0.30 -9.81 4.58
C LEU A 122 -1.41 -10.62 5.24
N SER A 123 -1.09 -11.20 6.39
CA SER A 123 -2.07 -11.91 7.20
C SER A 123 -3.09 -10.94 7.80
N ASP A 124 -4.22 -11.48 8.20
CA ASP A 124 -5.27 -10.68 8.86
C ASP A 124 -4.74 -9.95 10.09
N ALA A 125 -3.89 -10.61 10.86
CA ALA A 125 -3.31 -10.00 12.06
C ALA A 125 -2.44 -8.79 11.71
N ALA A 126 -1.67 -8.87 10.63
CA ALA A 126 -0.83 -7.76 10.21
C ALA A 126 -1.67 -6.60 9.67
N GLU A 127 -2.79 -6.91 9.00
CA GLU A 127 -3.68 -5.88 8.45
C GLU A 127 -4.54 -5.20 9.52
N ALA A 128 -4.61 -5.81 10.66
CA ALA A 128 -5.36 -5.23 11.76
C ALA A 128 -4.64 -3.99 12.30
#